data_d355969cd16db6a11fc71d12392e75fa
#
_entry.id   d355969cd16db6a11fc71d12392e75fa
#
_cell.length_a   1.000
_cell.length_b   1.000
_cell.length_c   1.000
_cell.angle_alpha   90.00
_cell.angle_beta   90.00
_cell.angle_gamma   90.00
#
_symmetry.space_group_name_H-M   'P 1'
#
loop_
_entity.id
_entity.type
_entity.pdbx_description
1 polymer ?
#
loop_
_entity_poly.entity_id
_entity_poly.type
_entity_poly.pdbx_seq_one_letter_code
_entity_poly.pdbx_strand_id
1 'polypeptide(L)'
;MVGLLEQHGVAAAVIGAIALAVHYYPRQTEDFDLAININPFPRFRQLDEVLREEGFETELSYPDAEDPLGGVLRVSGEDFETIEIVNFQNPWPGAKDNTSLAQEAIQSASLALNPGSRLRVVDLPHLIALKLFAGGWKSKADVLELLERNRQHLNVAELRDVCERHGMGPALRPLLDELGIS
;
A
#
# COMPACT_ATOMS: atom_id res chain seq x y z
N MET A 1 -8.12 -14.09 -7.80
CA MET A 1 -8.00 -13.00 -6.79
C MET A 1 -8.49 -11.65 -7.33
N VAL A 2 -7.78 -10.94 -8.23
CA VAL A 2 -8.15 -9.57 -8.65
C VAL A 2 -9.56 -9.48 -9.20
N GLY A 3 -9.99 -10.43 -10.04
CA GLY A 3 -11.35 -10.48 -10.56
C GLY A 3 -12.41 -10.59 -9.46
N LEU A 4 -12.11 -11.27 -8.36
CA LEU A 4 -13.02 -11.35 -7.21
C LEU A 4 -13.13 -10.02 -6.48
N LEU A 5 -12.01 -9.34 -6.23
CA LEU A 5 -12.03 -8.00 -5.62
C LEU A 5 -12.88 -7.02 -6.45
N GLU A 6 -12.68 -7.01 -7.78
CA GLU A 6 -13.45 -6.15 -8.70
C GLU A 6 -14.95 -6.49 -8.69
N GLN A 7 -15.32 -7.79 -8.71
CA GLN A 7 -16.71 -8.23 -8.66
C GLN A 7 -17.42 -7.79 -7.40
N HIS A 8 -16.68 -7.69 -6.29
CA HIS A 8 -17.18 -7.21 -5.01
C HIS A 8 -17.00 -5.68 -4.81
N GLY A 9 -16.62 -4.96 -5.87
CA GLY A 9 -16.47 -3.51 -5.84
C GLY A 9 -15.34 -3.04 -4.91
N VAL A 10 -14.28 -3.86 -4.78
CA VAL A 10 -13.09 -3.54 -4.00
C VAL A 10 -11.98 -3.14 -4.96
N ALA A 11 -11.65 -1.85 -4.99
CA ALA A 11 -10.47 -1.36 -5.70
C ALA A 11 -9.20 -1.73 -4.93
N ALA A 12 -8.19 -2.20 -5.65
CA ALA A 12 -6.92 -2.59 -5.08
C ALA A 12 -5.74 -2.12 -5.92
N ALA A 13 -4.60 -1.88 -5.27
CA ALA A 13 -3.34 -1.55 -5.92
C ALA A 13 -2.18 -2.31 -5.28
N VAL A 14 -1.16 -2.61 -6.09
CA VAL A 14 0.06 -3.29 -5.62
C VAL A 14 0.92 -2.30 -4.83
N ILE A 15 1.31 -2.71 -3.64
CA ILE A 15 2.22 -2.02 -2.73
C ILE A 15 3.40 -2.93 -2.36
N GLY A 16 4.05 -2.68 -1.23
CA GLY A 16 5.07 -3.56 -0.66
C GLY A 16 6.31 -3.72 -1.54
N ALA A 17 6.97 -4.87 -1.43
CA ALA A 17 8.25 -5.11 -2.09
C ALA A 17 8.16 -5.17 -3.62
N ILE A 18 7.04 -5.60 -4.17
CA ILE A 18 6.81 -5.61 -5.62
C ILE A 18 6.72 -4.17 -6.15
N ALA A 19 6.00 -3.28 -5.44
CA ALA A 19 5.96 -1.87 -5.82
C ALA A 19 7.36 -1.21 -5.70
N LEU A 20 8.14 -1.56 -4.67
CA LEU A 20 9.53 -1.11 -4.57
C LEU A 20 10.35 -1.53 -5.79
N ALA A 21 10.22 -2.79 -6.23
CA ALA A 21 10.94 -3.31 -7.39
C ALA A 21 10.57 -2.58 -8.69
N VAL A 22 9.28 -2.28 -8.90
CA VAL A 22 8.80 -1.50 -10.04
C VAL A 22 9.38 -0.08 -10.02
N HIS A 23 9.61 0.48 -8.83
CA HIS A 23 10.26 1.77 -8.62
C HIS A 23 11.78 1.65 -8.40
N TYR A 24 12.43 0.70 -9.06
CA TYR A 24 13.90 0.51 -9.12
C TYR A 24 14.57 0.12 -7.79
N TYR A 25 13.81 -0.35 -6.80
CA TYR A 25 14.37 -0.85 -5.54
C TYR A 25 13.93 -2.31 -5.27
N PRO A 26 14.49 -3.31 -5.99
CA PRO A 26 14.17 -4.71 -5.75
C PRO A 26 14.74 -5.18 -4.41
N ARG A 27 13.90 -5.86 -3.62
CA ARG A 27 14.30 -6.61 -2.43
C ARG A 27 13.52 -7.93 -2.37
N GLN A 28 14.07 -8.90 -1.66
CA GLN A 28 13.38 -10.16 -1.43
C GLN A 28 12.09 -9.95 -0.64
N THR A 29 11.06 -10.68 -1.03
CA THR A 29 9.79 -10.80 -0.34
C THR A 29 9.24 -12.21 -0.53
N GLU A 30 8.49 -12.68 0.45
CA GLU A 30 7.73 -13.93 0.41
C GLU A 30 6.24 -13.65 0.18
N ASP A 31 5.84 -12.38 0.27
CA ASP A 31 4.43 -11.96 0.21
C ASP A 31 4.21 -11.01 -0.97
N PHE A 32 2.99 -11.07 -1.49
CA PHE A 32 2.48 -10.14 -2.49
C PHE A 32 1.47 -9.19 -1.83
N ASP A 33 1.84 -7.93 -1.68
CA ASP A 33 1.04 -6.94 -0.95
C ASP A 33 0.06 -6.18 -1.85
N LEU A 34 -1.23 -6.18 -1.48
CA LEU A 34 -2.29 -5.38 -2.09
C LEU A 34 -2.86 -4.38 -1.09
N ALA A 35 -2.91 -3.11 -1.46
CA ALA A 35 -3.63 -2.09 -0.71
C ALA A 35 -5.11 -2.08 -1.11
N ILE A 36 -5.98 -2.03 -0.12
CA ILE A 36 -7.42 -1.73 -0.27
C ILE A 36 -7.82 -0.65 0.73
N ASN A 37 -9.00 -0.05 0.52
CA ASN A 37 -9.53 0.99 1.41
C ASN A 37 -11.04 0.82 1.56
N ILE A 38 -11.44 -0.07 2.46
CA ILE A 38 -12.85 -0.39 2.73
C ILE A 38 -13.12 -0.39 4.23
N ASN A 39 -14.39 -0.17 4.62
CA ASN A 39 -14.77 -0.34 6.02
C ASN A 39 -14.56 -1.81 6.44
N PRO A 40 -13.71 -2.10 7.47
CA PRO A 40 -13.46 -3.45 7.91
C PRO A 40 -14.73 -4.16 8.45
N PHE A 41 -15.70 -3.40 8.92
CA PHE A 41 -16.96 -3.89 9.48
C PHE A 41 -18.16 -3.39 8.64
N PRO A 42 -18.86 -4.22 7.85
CA PRO A 42 -18.74 -5.66 7.63
C PRO A 42 -17.94 -6.08 6.39
N ARG A 43 -17.50 -5.14 5.52
CA ARG A 43 -17.04 -5.45 4.16
C ARG A 43 -15.79 -6.32 4.09
N PHE A 44 -14.86 -6.13 5.03
CA PHE A 44 -13.63 -6.91 5.04
C PHE A 44 -13.89 -8.37 5.45
N ARG A 45 -14.80 -8.57 6.40
CA ARG A 45 -15.28 -9.90 6.77
C ARG A 45 -16.01 -10.60 5.60
N GLN A 46 -16.86 -9.87 4.88
CA GLN A 46 -17.54 -10.41 3.71
C GLN A 46 -16.54 -10.83 2.63
N LEU A 47 -15.46 -10.08 2.44
CA LEU A 47 -14.40 -10.46 1.52
C LEU A 47 -13.70 -11.76 1.94
N ASP A 48 -13.40 -11.93 3.24
CA ASP A 48 -12.84 -13.16 3.79
C ASP A 48 -13.76 -14.36 3.52
N GLU A 49 -15.06 -14.22 3.79
CA GLU A 49 -16.05 -15.27 3.56
C GLU A 49 -16.11 -15.67 2.08
N VAL A 50 -16.16 -14.71 1.16
CA VAL A 50 -16.16 -14.96 -0.30
C VAL A 50 -14.90 -15.70 -0.74
N LEU A 51 -13.72 -15.29 -0.25
CA LEU A 51 -12.48 -15.96 -0.64
C LEU A 51 -12.41 -17.41 -0.15
N ARG A 52 -12.94 -17.68 1.05
CA ARG A 52 -13.06 -19.07 1.55
C ARG A 52 -14.04 -19.91 0.72
N GLU A 53 -15.16 -19.34 0.31
CA GLU A 53 -16.13 -20.01 -0.57
C GLU A 53 -15.52 -20.36 -1.93
N GLU A 54 -14.59 -19.55 -2.44
CA GLU A 54 -13.82 -19.79 -3.66
C GLU A 54 -12.64 -20.76 -3.47
N GLY A 55 -12.47 -21.31 -2.27
CA GLY A 55 -11.49 -22.36 -1.97
C GLY A 55 -10.09 -21.84 -1.54
N PHE A 56 -9.96 -20.56 -1.23
CA PHE A 56 -8.71 -20.03 -0.69
C PHE A 56 -8.62 -20.28 0.83
N GLU A 57 -7.40 -20.50 1.30
CA GLU A 57 -7.10 -20.45 2.72
C GLU A 57 -6.89 -19.00 3.13
N THR A 58 -7.57 -18.56 4.19
CA THR A 58 -7.53 -17.16 4.62
C THR A 58 -7.29 -17.00 6.12
N GLU A 59 -6.56 -15.97 6.49
CA GLU A 59 -6.35 -15.53 7.87
C GLU A 59 -6.65 -14.03 7.95
N LEU A 60 -7.73 -13.65 8.65
CA LEU A 60 -8.17 -12.28 8.81
C LEU A 60 -7.77 -11.72 10.18
N SER A 61 -6.94 -10.67 10.16
CA SER A 61 -6.58 -9.86 11.33
C SER A 61 -7.35 -8.54 11.30
N TYR A 62 -8.21 -8.33 12.30
CA TYR A 62 -8.94 -7.07 12.45
C TYR A 62 -8.06 -5.99 13.10
N PRO A 63 -8.32 -4.71 12.78
CA PRO A 63 -7.62 -3.61 13.44
C PRO A 63 -8.07 -3.42 14.88
N ASP A 64 -7.22 -2.79 15.66
CA ASP A 64 -7.56 -2.19 16.94
C ASP A 64 -7.31 -0.66 16.93
N ALA A 65 -7.44 -0.01 18.10
CA ALA A 65 -7.26 1.43 18.22
C ALA A 65 -5.80 1.91 18.08
N GLU A 66 -4.85 1.03 18.24
CA GLU A 66 -3.41 1.34 18.17
C GLU A 66 -2.83 1.06 16.76
N ASP A 67 -3.54 0.24 15.96
CA ASP A 67 -3.13 -0.08 14.60
C ASP A 67 -3.25 1.12 13.66
N PRO A 68 -2.19 1.41 12.89
CA PRO A 68 -2.28 2.41 11.83
C PRO A 68 -3.08 1.93 10.61
N LEU A 69 -3.36 0.63 10.51
CA LEU A 69 -4.02 -0.04 9.39
C LEU A 69 -5.43 -0.51 9.79
N GLY A 70 -6.27 -0.74 8.81
CA GLY A 70 -7.63 -1.25 8.96
C GLY A 70 -7.72 -2.78 8.95
N GLY A 71 -6.63 -3.47 9.27
CA GLY A 71 -6.52 -4.92 9.29
C GLY A 71 -5.84 -5.50 8.06
N VAL A 72 -5.52 -6.80 8.13
CA VAL A 72 -4.84 -7.55 7.08
C VAL A 72 -5.56 -8.87 6.85
N LEU A 73 -5.80 -9.21 5.58
CA LEU A 73 -6.30 -10.50 5.17
C LEU A 73 -5.20 -11.21 4.38
N ARG A 74 -4.63 -12.25 4.98
CA ARG A 74 -3.71 -13.15 4.32
C ARG A 74 -4.48 -14.19 3.54
N VAL A 75 -4.07 -14.41 2.30
CA VAL A 75 -4.68 -15.38 1.41
C VAL A 75 -3.61 -16.28 0.86
N SER A 76 -3.75 -17.58 1.03
CA SER A 76 -2.84 -18.60 0.52
C SER A 76 -3.58 -19.65 -0.29
N GLY A 77 -2.83 -20.38 -1.10
CA GLY A 77 -3.34 -21.47 -1.92
C GLY A 77 -2.19 -22.36 -2.40
N GLU A 78 -2.52 -23.51 -2.96
CA GLU A 78 -1.51 -24.50 -3.36
C GLU A 78 -0.59 -24.01 -4.50
N ASP A 79 -1.07 -23.09 -5.36
CA ASP A 79 -0.42 -22.71 -6.61
C ASP A 79 0.20 -21.30 -6.59
N PHE A 80 0.19 -20.58 -5.46
CA PHE A 80 0.73 -19.20 -5.39
C PHE A 80 1.28 -18.85 -4.00
N GLU A 81 2.20 -17.88 -3.99
CA GLU A 81 2.73 -17.28 -2.77
C GLU A 81 1.65 -16.51 -2.00
N THR A 82 1.85 -16.35 -0.71
CA THR A 82 0.91 -15.61 0.16
C THR A 82 0.63 -14.21 -0.39
N ILE A 83 -0.65 -13.85 -0.48
CA ILE A 83 -1.10 -12.51 -0.81
C ILE A 83 -1.58 -11.84 0.47
N GLU A 84 -0.97 -10.72 0.85
CA GLU A 84 -1.44 -9.88 1.95
C GLU A 84 -2.32 -8.76 1.41
N ILE A 85 -3.62 -8.79 1.73
CA ILE A 85 -4.55 -7.70 1.44
C ILE A 85 -4.57 -6.78 2.65
N VAL A 86 -3.87 -5.66 2.53
CA VAL A 86 -3.71 -4.64 3.57
C VAL A 86 -4.83 -3.61 3.43
N ASN A 87 -5.71 -3.55 4.41
CA ASN A 87 -6.75 -2.52 4.46
C ASN A 87 -6.25 -1.28 5.19
N PHE A 88 -6.50 -0.11 4.62
CA PHE A 88 -6.04 1.15 5.18
C PHE A 88 -7.12 1.91 5.97
N GLN A 89 -8.37 1.52 5.87
CA GLN A 89 -9.44 2.18 6.63
C GLN A 89 -9.56 1.58 8.04
N ASN A 90 -9.06 2.28 9.05
CA ASN A 90 -9.25 1.93 10.45
C ASN A 90 -10.32 2.85 11.08
N PRO A 91 -11.52 2.35 11.41
CA PRO A 91 -12.60 3.17 11.95
C PRO A 91 -12.55 3.35 13.48
N TRP A 92 -11.55 2.81 14.16
CA TRP A 92 -11.44 2.93 15.61
C TRP A 92 -11.20 4.39 16.02
N PRO A 93 -11.91 4.90 17.05
CA PRO A 93 -11.68 6.22 17.59
C PRO A 93 -10.23 6.38 18.07
N GLY A 94 -9.54 7.40 17.56
CA GLY A 94 -8.13 7.67 17.91
C GLY A 94 -7.11 7.03 17.00
N ALA A 95 -7.49 6.10 16.10
CA ALA A 95 -6.60 5.61 15.07
C ALA A 95 -6.18 6.75 14.13
N LYS A 96 -4.95 6.67 13.58
CA LYS A 96 -4.50 7.62 12.56
C LYS A 96 -5.35 7.47 11.31
N ASP A 97 -5.93 8.57 10.84
CA ASP A 97 -6.67 8.58 9.57
C ASP A 97 -5.72 8.67 8.38
N ASN A 98 -5.69 7.62 7.58
CA ASN A 98 -4.98 7.57 6.31
C ASN A 98 -5.90 7.25 5.12
N THR A 99 -7.20 7.27 5.36
CA THR A 99 -8.22 6.86 4.39
C THR A 99 -8.10 7.64 3.09
N SER A 100 -7.88 8.96 3.16
CA SER A 100 -7.71 9.80 1.97
C SER A 100 -6.42 9.48 1.22
N LEU A 101 -5.29 9.27 1.90
CA LEU A 101 -4.02 8.89 1.29
C LEU A 101 -4.13 7.55 0.56
N ALA A 102 -4.66 6.53 1.23
CA ALA A 102 -4.80 5.20 0.64
C ALA A 102 -5.77 5.21 -0.55
N GLN A 103 -6.88 5.93 -0.44
CA GLN A 103 -7.83 6.07 -1.54
C GLN A 103 -7.20 6.73 -2.76
N GLU A 104 -6.45 7.82 -2.58
CA GLU A 104 -5.76 8.52 -3.66
C GLU A 104 -4.65 7.62 -4.26
N ALA A 105 -3.87 6.93 -3.44
CA ALA A 105 -2.85 5.99 -3.90
C ALA A 105 -3.42 4.86 -4.77
N ILE A 106 -4.58 4.30 -4.39
CA ILE A 106 -5.25 3.25 -5.18
C ILE A 106 -5.81 3.83 -6.50
N GLN A 107 -6.38 5.03 -6.46
CA GLN A 107 -6.96 5.68 -7.64
C GLN A 107 -5.89 6.15 -8.64
N SER A 108 -4.75 6.63 -8.17
CA SER A 108 -3.62 7.09 -8.99
C SER A 108 -2.78 5.95 -9.55
N ALA A 109 -2.95 4.71 -9.04
CA ALA A 109 -2.20 3.56 -9.50
C ALA A 109 -2.42 3.30 -11.00
N SER A 110 -1.38 3.51 -11.80
CA SER A 110 -1.46 3.47 -13.26
C SER A 110 -0.51 2.48 -13.91
N LEU A 111 0.64 2.21 -13.29
CA LEU A 111 1.63 1.30 -13.82
C LEU A 111 1.13 -0.14 -13.78
N ALA A 112 1.03 -0.78 -14.95
CA ALA A 112 0.69 -2.20 -15.02
C ALA A 112 1.86 -3.05 -14.53
N LEU A 113 1.58 -4.04 -13.68
CA LEU A 113 2.60 -4.96 -13.18
C LEU A 113 3.28 -5.73 -14.32
N ASN A 114 2.49 -6.14 -15.31
CA ASN A 114 2.96 -6.74 -16.55
C ASN A 114 1.95 -6.43 -17.69
N PRO A 115 2.32 -6.65 -18.96
CA PRO A 115 1.39 -6.49 -20.09
C PRO A 115 0.14 -7.37 -19.90
N GLY A 116 -1.03 -6.75 -19.92
CA GLY A 116 -2.32 -7.43 -19.73
C GLY A 116 -2.77 -7.62 -18.28
N SER A 117 -1.94 -7.27 -17.28
CA SER A 117 -2.34 -7.29 -15.89
C SER A 117 -3.43 -6.24 -15.62
N ARG A 118 -4.43 -6.64 -14.86
CA ARG A 118 -5.43 -5.71 -14.28
C ARG A 118 -4.90 -4.99 -13.06
N LEU A 119 -3.94 -5.61 -12.36
CA LEU A 119 -3.29 -5.00 -11.20
C LEU A 119 -2.47 -3.80 -11.63
N ARG A 120 -2.63 -2.74 -10.88
CA ARG A 120 -1.86 -1.51 -11.01
C ARG A 120 -0.99 -1.33 -9.79
N VAL A 121 0.19 -0.79 -10.00
CA VAL A 121 1.15 -0.48 -8.95
C VAL A 121 0.95 0.98 -8.53
N VAL A 122 0.96 1.22 -7.23
CA VAL A 122 0.92 2.56 -6.66
C VAL A 122 2.09 3.37 -7.21
N ASP A 123 1.85 4.62 -7.62
CA ASP A 123 2.90 5.50 -8.11
C ASP A 123 3.92 5.86 -7.02
N LEU A 124 5.06 6.36 -7.43
CA LEU A 124 6.19 6.62 -6.53
C LEU A 124 5.86 7.65 -5.43
N PRO A 125 5.22 8.81 -5.70
CA PRO A 125 4.88 9.77 -4.66
C PRO A 125 3.98 9.18 -3.57
N HIS A 126 2.92 8.46 -3.96
CA HIS A 126 2.01 7.84 -2.99
C HIS A 126 2.64 6.65 -2.27
N LEU A 127 3.48 5.86 -2.93
CA LEU A 127 4.22 4.78 -2.27
C LEU A 127 5.13 5.31 -1.15
N ILE A 128 5.84 6.41 -1.42
CA ILE A 128 6.66 7.09 -0.42
C ILE A 128 5.78 7.62 0.73
N ALA A 129 4.68 8.27 0.43
CA ALA A 129 3.76 8.80 1.45
C ALA A 129 3.17 7.68 2.33
N LEU A 130 2.77 6.55 1.75
CA LEU A 130 2.30 5.37 2.50
C LEU A 130 3.38 4.78 3.40
N LYS A 131 4.64 4.74 2.94
CA LYS A 131 5.78 4.30 3.74
C LYS A 131 6.06 5.25 4.91
N LEU A 132 6.00 6.56 4.68
CA LEU A 132 6.15 7.56 5.73
C LEU A 132 5.02 7.48 6.76
N PHE A 133 3.79 7.20 6.31
CA PHE A 133 2.66 6.99 7.20
C PHE A 133 2.84 5.75 8.07
N ALA A 134 3.22 4.61 7.49
CA ALA A 134 3.50 3.37 8.21
C ALA A 134 4.61 3.55 9.25
N GLY A 135 5.59 4.40 8.97
CA GLY A 135 6.66 4.75 9.89
C GLY A 135 7.63 3.59 10.17
N GLY A 136 8.41 3.76 11.24
CA GLY A 136 9.42 2.78 11.63
C GLY A 136 10.71 2.84 10.78
N TRP A 137 11.76 2.18 11.28
CA TRP A 137 13.09 2.23 10.67
C TRP A 137 13.15 1.60 9.26
N LYS A 138 12.43 0.48 9.06
CA LYS A 138 12.38 -0.22 7.78
C LYS A 138 11.72 0.64 6.69
N SER A 139 10.60 1.27 7.02
CA SER A 139 9.91 2.17 6.09
C SER A 139 10.76 3.39 5.75
N LYS A 140 11.48 3.95 6.74
CA LYS A 140 12.40 5.06 6.51
C LYS A 140 13.55 4.66 5.58
N ALA A 141 14.14 3.49 5.77
CA ALA A 141 15.19 2.95 4.90
C ALA A 141 14.67 2.75 3.47
N ASP A 142 13.46 2.16 3.31
CA ASP A 142 12.83 2.01 2.00
C ASP A 142 12.63 3.36 1.30
N VAL A 143 12.21 4.41 2.03
CA VAL A 143 12.03 5.76 1.47
C VAL A 143 13.35 6.36 0.99
N LEU A 144 14.43 6.26 1.78
CA LEU A 144 15.75 6.76 1.38
C LEU A 144 16.24 6.07 0.10
N GLU A 145 16.11 4.75 0.01
CA GLU A 145 16.47 3.98 -1.18
C GLU A 145 15.63 4.38 -2.41
N LEU A 146 14.31 4.55 -2.24
CA LEU A 146 13.43 5.00 -3.31
C LEU A 146 13.82 6.41 -3.82
N LEU A 147 14.08 7.33 -2.93
CA LEU A 147 14.48 8.70 -3.27
C LEU A 147 15.81 8.70 -4.04
N GLU A 148 16.81 7.96 -3.54
CA GLU A 148 18.14 7.92 -4.17
C GLU A 148 18.10 7.26 -5.55
N ARG A 149 17.43 6.11 -5.68
CA ARG A 149 17.36 5.36 -6.95
C ARG A 149 16.54 6.06 -8.02
N ASN A 150 15.57 6.87 -7.62
CA ASN A 150 14.72 7.62 -8.54
C ASN A 150 15.16 9.08 -8.73
N ARG A 151 16.26 9.52 -8.12
CA ARG A 151 16.70 10.92 -8.05
C ARG A 151 16.64 11.67 -9.39
N GLN A 152 16.99 11.02 -10.48
CA GLN A 152 17.03 11.64 -11.83
C GLN A 152 15.65 11.80 -12.48
N HIS A 153 14.65 11.04 -12.03
CA HIS A 153 13.31 10.99 -12.63
C HIS A 153 12.22 11.41 -11.65
N LEU A 154 12.59 11.68 -10.40
CA LEU A 154 11.66 12.04 -9.34
C LEU A 154 11.09 13.45 -9.57
N ASN A 155 9.77 13.53 -9.68
CA ASN A 155 9.08 14.82 -9.61
C ASN A 155 8.96 15.26 -8.14
N VAL A 156 9.96 16.00 -7.66
CA VAL A 156 10.04 16.43 -6.26
C VAL A 156 8.87 17.34 -5.87
N ALA A 157 8.37 18.16 -6.80
CA ALA A 157 7.24 19.05 -6.54
C ALA A 157 5.95 18.26 -6.29
N GLU A 158 5.69 17.24 -7.10
CA GLU A 158 4.56 16.33 -6.93
C GLU A 158 4.66 15.51 -5.64
N LEU A 159 5.86 14.96 -5.33
CA LEU A 159 6.10 14.24 -4.09
C LEU A 159 5.82 15.11 -2.86
N ARG A 160 6.30 16.36 -2.88
CA ARG A 160 6.05 17.33 -1.79
C ARG A 160 4.56 17.62 -1.66
N ASP A 161 3.87 17.84 -2.78
CA ASP A 161 2.43 18.12 -2.79
C ASP A 161 1.62 16.96 -2.19
N VAL A 162 1.87 15.72 -2.62
CA VAL A 162 1.24 14.53 -2.05
C VAL A 162 1.53 14.42 -0.55
N CYS A 163 2.79 14.53 -0.14
CA CYS A 163 3.14 14.41 1.27
C CYS A 163 2.56 15.54 2.14
N GLU A 164 2.53 16.77 1.66
CA GLU A 164 1.93 17.89 2.42
C GLU A 164 0.42 17.75 2.56
N ARG A 165 -0.29 17.38 1.49
CA ARG A 165 -1.75 17.15 1.53
C ARG A 165 -2.15 16.08 2.56
N HIS A 166 -1.31 15.08 2.76
CA HIS A 166 -1.58 13.97 3.68
C HIS A 166 -0.80 14.05 5.00
N GLY A 167 -0.21 15.22 5.32
CA GLY A 167 0.47 15.46 6.60
C GLY A 167 1.83 14.76 6.75
N MET A 168 2.40 14.23 5.67
CA MET A 168 3.72 13.56 5.66
C MET A 168 4.88 14.52 5.37
N GLY A 169 4.61 15.79 5.07
CA GLY A 169 5.64 16.80 4.79
C GLY A 169 6.71 16.91 5.86
N PRO A 170 6.38 16.97 7.17
CA PRO A 170 7.38 17.01 8.24
C PRO A 170 8.29 15.77 8.29
N ALA A 171 7.80 14.60 7.89
CA ALA A 171 8.59 13.37 7.83
C ALA A 171 9.46 13.29 6.57
N LEU A 172 8.98 13.85 5.45
CA LEU A 172 9.69 13.85 4.17
C LEU A 172 10.89 14.80 4.16
N ARG A 173 10.72 16.05 4.66
CA ARG A 173 11.74 17.11 4.56
C ARG A 173 13.14 16.69 5.01
N PRO A 174 13.31 16.10 6.21
CA PRO A 174 14.65 15.69 6.67
C PRO A 174 15.33 14.69 5.73
N LEU A 175 14.54 13.82 5.06
CA LEU A 175 15.07 12.81 4.14
C LEU A 175 15.54 13.42 2.81
N LEU A 176 14.80 14.42 2.31
CA LEU A 176 15.22 15.19 1.13
C LEU A 176 16.49 15.98 1.43
N ASP A 177 16.57 16.62 2.61
CA ASP A 177 17.74 17.40 3.05
C ASP A 177 18.97 16.49 3.19
N GLU A 178 18.82 15.28 3.79
CA GLU A 178 19.88 14.28 3.94
C GLU A 178 20.50 13.88 2.60
N LEU A 179 19.66 13.76 1.56
CA LEU A 179 20.08 13.39 0.22
C LEU A 179 20.43 14.59 -0.68
N GLY A 180 20.26 15.84 -0.21
CA GLY A 180 20.46 17.03 -1.01
C GLY A 180 19.53 17.11 -2.22
N ILE A 181 18.26 16.71 -2.06
CA ILE A 181 17.23 16.79 -3.07
C ILE A 181 16.38 18.04 -2.82
N SER A 182 16.42 19.00 -3.74
CA SER A 182 15.77 20.31 -3.62
C SER A 182 14.54 20.46 -4.51
#